data_77a24fb6480758a7dea7c72acf98f3b3
#
_entry.id   77a24fb6480758a7dea7c72acf98f3b3
#
_cell.length_a   1.000
_cell.length_b   1.000
_cell.length_c   1.000
_cell.angle_alpha   90.00
_cell.angle_beta   90.00
_cell.angle_gamma   90.00
#
_symmetry.space_group_name_H-M   'P 1'
#
loop_
_entity.id
_entity.type
_entity.pdbx_description
1 polymer ?
#
loop_
_entity_poly.entity_id
_entity_poly.type
_entity_poly.pdbx_seq_one_letter_code
_entity_poly.pdbx_strand_id
1 'polypeptide(L)'
;MPFVKENERLEHISIGRGTYRNFGGVKTTYNKSGERKFSVFLPEEVALYLEDIGWYIKHKPPYREGDDPQYQLDVGVSYDTKDGKFPPPIIRLKTWDGEETELYEDTACVLDSTDIEDAEMEIRPYNWNVDGKAGCKAYLVELTVTARKPRRALNARLRRDEEEEED
;
A
#
# COMPACT_ATOMS: atom_id res chain seq x y z
N MET A 1 22.67 3.28 16.02
CA MET A 1 21.45 3.11 15.23
C MET A 1 21.53 1.84 14.42
N PRO A 2 20.56 0.93 14.54
CA PRO A 2 20.57 -0.26 13.70
C PRO A 2 20.26 0.12 12.26
N PHE A 3 21.12 -0.36 11.35
CA PHE A 3 20.80 -0.32 9.93
C PHE A 3 19.88 -1.49 9.62
N VAL A 4 18.81 -1.23 8.89
CA VAL A 4 17.95 -2.29 8.38
C VAL A 4 18.66 -2.93 7.19
N LYS A 5 18.92 -4.22 7.25
CA LYS A 5 19.71 -4.94 6.24
C LYS A 5 18.88 -5.82 5.33
N GLU A 6 17.71 -6.21 5.77
CA GLU A 6 16.88 -7.20 5.08
C GLU A 6 15.55 -6.63 4.65
N ASN A 7 15.04 -7.15 3.53
CA ASN A 7 13.67 -6.89 3.11
C ASN A 7 12.69 -7.51 4.11
N GLU A 8 11.49 -6.95 4.17
CA GLU A 8 10.40 -7.49 4.98
C GLU A 8 9.20 -7.82 4.12
N ARG A 9 8.56 -8.95 4.41
CA ARG A 9 7.31 -9.32 3.77
C ARG A 9 6.17 -9.09 4.76
N LEU A 10 5.17 -8.33 4.31
CA LEU A 10 4.00 -7.99 5.12
C LEU A 10 2.75 -8.58 4.48
N GLU A 11 1.95 -9.28 5.27
CA GLU A 11 0.71 -9.90 4.83
C GLU A 11 -0.48 -9.27 5.53
N HIS A 12 -1.64 -9.32 4.90
CA HIS A 12 -2.91 -8.83 5.45
C HIS A 12 -2.82 -7.38 5.93
N ILE A 13 -2.18 -6.54 5.12
CA ILE A 13 -2.06 -5.11 5.42
C ILE A 13 -3.29 -4.37 4.90
N SER A 14 -3.64 -3.29 5.58
CA SER A 14 -4.78 -2.46 5.21
C SER A 14 -4.33 -1.23 4.41
N ILE A 15 -4.83 -1.13 3.18
CA ILE A 15 -4.72 0.06 2.35
C ILE A 15 -6.15 0.55 2.14
N GLY A 16 -6.74 1.10 3.19
CA GLY A 16 -8.15 1.47 3.20
C GLY A 16 -8.39 2.96 3.02
N ARG A 17 -9.64 3.34 3.25
CA ARG A 17 -10.05 4.74 3.30
C ARG A 17 -9.29 5.45 4.42
N GLY A 18 -8.81 6.66 4.14
CA GLY A 18 -8.03 7.44 5.09
C GLY A 18 -6.52 7.23 4.99
N THR A 19 -6.06 6.25 4.23
CA THR A 19 -4.64 6.12 3.91
C THR A 19 -4.33 6.86 2.61
N TYR A 20 -3.14 7.43 2.56
CA TYR A 20 -2.69 8.14 1.36
C TYR A 20 -2.30 7.15 0.27
N ARG A 21 -2.75 7.40 -0.95
CA ARG A 21 -2.40 6.63 -2.13
C ARG A 21 -2.09 7.55 -3.30
N ASN A 22 -0.94 7.36 -3.93
CA ASN A 22 -0.59 8.03 -5.17
C ASN A 22 0.33 7.14 -6.01
N PHE A 23 -0.24 6.08 -6.56
CA PHE A 23 0.46 5.16 -7.47
C PHE A 23 0.67 5.77 -8.85
N GLY A 24 -0.14 6.74 -9.22
CA GLY A 24 -0.05 7.41 -10.51
C GLY A 24 0.98 8.52 -10.59
N GLY A 25 1.56 8.93 -9.47
CA GLY A 25 2.54 10.01 -9.44
C GLY A 25 1.96 11.38 -9.75
N VAL A 26 0.71 11.61 -9.40
CA VAL A 26 0.01 12.88 -9.64
C VAL A 26 0.54 13.97 -8.71
N LYS A 27 0.75 15.17 -9.23
CA LYS A 27 1.16 16.31 -8.42
C LYS A 27 0.01 16.75 -7.51
N THR A 28 0.28 16.86 -6.22
CA THR A 28 -0.67 17.35 -5.22
C THR A 28 0.03 18.37 -4.31
N THR A 29 -0.69 18.95 -3.36
CA THR A 29 -0.11 19.82 -2.34
C THR A 29 1.01 19.13 -1.55
N TYR A 30 0.91 17.82 -1.36
CA TYR A 30 1.85 17.02 -0.56
C TYR A 30 2.79 16.18 -1.39
N ASN A 31 2.72 16.24 -2.72
CA ASN A 31 3.43 15.32 -3.61
C ASN A 31 3.91 16.04 -4.86
N LYS A 32 5.19 15.87 -5.18
CA LYS A 32 5.76 16.38 -6.43
C LYS A 32 5.29 15.54 -7.60
N SER A 33 5.21 16.14 -8.78
CA SER A 33 4.88 15.40 -10.00
C SER A 33 5.85 14.24 -10.23
N GLY A 34 5.32 13.07 -10.49
CA GLY A 34 6.12 11.85 -10.73
C GLY A 34 6.50 11.08 -9.47
N GLU A 35 6.34 11.66 -8.30
CA GLU A 35 6.60 10.96 -7.05
C GLU A 35 5.43 10.03 -6.73
N ARG A 36 5.74 8.76 -6.52
CA ARG A 36 4.75 7.72 -6.21
C ARG A 36 4.98 7.19 -4.81
N LYS A 37 3.93 7.15 -4.02
CA LYS A 37 3.96 6.61 -2.66
C LYS A 37 2.56 6.25 -2.18
N PHE A 38 2.49 5.39 -1.19
CA PHE A 38 1.25 5.06 -0.52
C PHE A 38 1.53 4.74 0.94
N SER A 39 0.49 4.75 1.75
CA SER A 39 0.58 4.44 3.17
C SER A 39 -0.25 3.22 3.50
N VAL A 40 0.19 2.46 4.48
CA VAL A 40 -0.55 1.31 5.00
C VAL A 40 -0.69 1.43 6.50
N PHE A 41 -1.78 0.91 7.05
CA PHE A 41 -1.93 0.72 8.48
C PHE A 41 -1.49 -0.69 8.84
N LEU A 42 -0.73 -0.79 9.94
CA LEU A 42 -0.18 -2.05 10.42
C LEU A 42 -0.79 -2.42 11.76
N PRO A 43 -0.96 -3.72 12.05
CA PRO A 43 -1.25 -4.16 13.41
C PRO A 43 -0.15 -3.72 14.36
N GLU A 44 -0.50 -3.45 15.60
CA GLU A 44 0.45 -2.96 16.61
C GLU A 44 1.69 -3.84 16.73
N GLU A 45 1.52 -5.15 16.80
CA GLU A 45 2.63 -6.09 16.93
C GLU A 45 3.63 -6.00 15.78
N VAL A 46 3.12 -5.90 14.55
CA VAL A 46 3.96 -5.77 13.35
C VAL A 46 4.66 -4.42 13.34
N ALA A 47 3.93 -3.35 13.66
CA ALA A 47 4.48 -2.00 13.68
C ALA A 47 5.60 -1.85 14.70
N LEU A 48 5.41 -2.34 15.90
CA LEU A 48 6.42 -2.26 16.97
C LEU A 48 7.63 -3.13 16.66
N TYR A 49 7.44 -4.28 16.04
CA TYR A 49 8.54 -5.12 15.58
C TYR A 49 9.40 -4.40 14.54
N LEU A 50 8.77 -3.81 13.53
CA LEU A 50 9.47 -3.08 12.48
C LEU A 50 10.21 -1.86 13.04
N GLU A 51 9.56 -1.12 13.92
CA GLU A 51 10.17 0.05 14.56
C GLU A 51 11.40 -0.34 15.39
N ASP A 52 11.32 -1.45 16.10
CA ASP A 52 12.41 -1.95 16.94
C ASP A 52 13.65 -2.30 16.10
N ILE A 53 13.46 -2.83 14.90
CA ILE A 53 14.59 -3.17 14.02
C ILE A 53 15.04 -2.02 13.11
N GLY A 54 14.39 -0.85 13.21
CA GLY A 54 14.89 0.38 12.59
C GLY A 54 14.01 1.03 11.51
N TRP A 55 12.88 0.43 11.15
CA TRP A 55 11.96 1.03 10.18
C TRP A 55 11.24 2.24 10.77
N TYR A 56 10.96 3.22 9.92
CA TYR A 56 10.25 4.42 10.36
C TYR A 56 8.73 4.17 10.35
N ILE A 57 8.14 4.20 11.54
CA ILE A 57 6.70 4.00 11.74
C ILE A 57 6.10 5.28 12.31
N LYS A 58 5.03 5.76 11.71
CA LYS A 58 4.30 6.92 12.22
C LYS A 58 3.24 6.45 13.22
N HIS A 59 3.30 7.01 14.42
CA HIS A 59 2.30 6.78 15.46
C HIS A 59 1.23 7.86 15.32
N LYS A 60 0.01 7.46 14.99
CA LYS A 60 -1.11 8.39 14.90
C LYS A 60 -2.03 8.23 16.08
N PRO A 61 -2.39 9.35 16.76
CA PRO A 61 -3.36 9.27 17.85
C PRO A 61 -4.71 8.78 17.32
N PRO A 62 -5.53 8.17 18.19
CA PRO A 62 -6.85 7.72 17.76
C PRO A 62 -7.71 8.89 17.28
N TYR A 63 -8.49 8.66 16.24
CA TYR A 63 -9.37 9.68 15.67
C TYR A 63 -10.47 10.10 16.65
N ARG A 64 -10.92 9.17 17.48
CA ARG A 64 -11.91 9.41 18.54
C ARG A 64 -11.34 8.96 19.87
N GLU A 65 -11.70 9.68 20.91
CA GLU A 65 -11.35 9.29 22.29
C GLU A 65 -11.91 7.90 22.58
N GLY A 66 -11.03 7.02 23.07
CA GLY A 66 -11.37 5.63 23.35
C GLY A 66 -11.03 4.63 22.25
N ASP A 67 -10.70 5.11 21.06
CA ASP A 67 -10.21 4.24 19.97
C ASP A 67 -8.72 3.93 20.16
N ASP A 68 -8.26 2.85 19.52
CA ASP A 68 -6.85 2.47 19.55
C ASP A 68 -6.01 3.40 18.63
N PRO A 69 -4.75 3.65 19.01
CA PRO A 69 -3.84 4.39 18.14
C PRO A 69 -3.56 3.60 16.85
N GLN A 70 -3.25 4.32 15.78
CA GLN A 70 -2.94 3.72 14.50
C GLN A 70 -1.44 3.83 14.20
N TYR A 71 -0.92 2.81 13.54
CA TYR A 71 0.48 2.73 13.14
C TYR A 71 0.54 2.74 11.62
N GLN A 72 1.24 3.73 11.07
CA GLN A 72 1.32 3.94 9.63
C GLN A 72 2.73 3.75 9.12
N LEU A 73 2.85 2.99 8.02
CA LEU A 73 4.08 2.86 7.27
C LEU A 73 3.89 3.51 5.90
N ASP A 74 4.76 4.46 5.56
CA ASP A 74 4.79 5.07 4.24
C ASP A 74 5.73 4.28 3.34
N VAL A 75 5.28 3.95 2.13
CA VAL A 75 6.04 3.14 1.17
C VAL A 75 6.23 3.92 -0.13
N GLY A 76 7.48 4.09 -0.54
CA GLY A 76 7.81 4.70 -1.82
C GLY A 76 7.74 3.69 -2.95
N VAL A 77 7.28 4.14 -4.12
CA VAL A 77 7.23 3.33 -5.34
C VAL A 77 8.14 3.97 -6.37
N SER A 78 9.26 3.35 -6.67
CA SER A 78 10.27 3.90 -7.57
C SER A 78 10.48 3.00 -8.78
N TYR A 79 10.11 3.50 -9.97
CA TYR A 79 10.34 2.81 -11.22
C TYR A 79 11.69 3.15 -11.84
N ASP A 80 12.24 4.30 -11.45
CA ASP A 80 13.51 4.80 -11.98
C ASP A 80 14.51 4.98 -10.86
N THR A 81 15.40 4.01 -10.69
CA THR A 81 16.54 4.14 -9.79
C THR A 81 17.72 4.63 -10.59
N LYS A 82 18.27 5.80 -10.19
CA LYS A 82 19.34 6.51 -10.92
C LYS A 82 20.54 5.65 -11.28
N ASP A 83 20.81 4.62 -10.51
CA ASP A 83 21.94 3.71 -10.72
C ASP A 83 21.54 2.38 -11.36
N GLY A 84 20.26 2.15 -11.63
CA GLY A 84 19.76 0.85 -12.11
C GLY A 84 19.98 -0.29 -11.12
N LYS A 85 20.26 0.05 -9.85
CA LYS A 85 20.65 -0.89 -8.81
C LYS A 85 19.52 -1.83 -8.38
N PHE A 86 18.29 -1.36 -8.49
CA PHE A 86 17.10 -2.13 -8.11
C PHE A 86 16.16 -2.24 -9.30
N PRO A 87 15.54 -3.42 -9.49
CA PRO A 87 14.51 -3.56 -10.51
C PRO A 87 13.26 -2.76 -10.16
N PRO A 88 12.41 -2.41 -11.13
CA PRO A 88 11.14 -1.76 -10.84
C PRO A 88 10.26 -2.68 -10.00
N PRO A 89 9.36 -2.13 -9.17
CA PRO A 89 8.48 -2.94 -8.35
C PRO A 89 7.50 -3.72 -9.21
N ILE A 90 7.13 -4.90 -8.71
CA ILE A 90 6.12 -5.76 -9.37
C ILE A 90 4.82 -5.55 -8.62
N ILE A 91 3.79 -5.08 -9.32
CA ILE A 91 2.47 -4.84 -8.73
C ILE A 91 1.44 -5.69 -9.46
N ARG A 92 0.65 -6.45 -8.68
CA ARG A 92 -0.40 -7.32 -9.21
C ARG A 92 -1.74 -6.96 -8.57
N LEU A 93 -2.76 -6.90 -9.41
CA LEU A 93 -4.14 -6.69 -8.97
C LEU A 93 -4.91 -7.98 -9.18
N LYS A 94 -5.44 -8.52 -8.08
CA LYS A 94 -6.37 -9.65 -8.12
C LYS A 94 -7.79 -9.12 -7.99
N THR A 95 -8.66 -9.53 -8.89
CA THR A 95 -10.06 -9.19 -8.77
C THR A 95 -10.79 -10.24 -7.92
N TRP A 96 -11.97 -9.89 -7.46
CA TRP A 96 -12.78 -10.77 -6.61
C TRP A 96 -13.16 -12.10 -7.28
N ASP A 97 -13.12 -12.15 -8.61
CA ASP A 97 -13.41 -13.36 -9.38
C ASP A 97 -12.17 -14.23 -9.66
N GLY A 98 -11.02 -13.83 -9.12
CA GLY A 98 -9.78 -14.59 -9.23
C GLY A 98 -8.86 -14.23 -10.39
N GLU A 99 -9.25 -13.26 -11.22
CA GLU A 99 -8.36 -12.76 -12.27
C GLU A 99 -7.19 -11.98 -11.66
N GLU A 100 -6.00 -12.22 -12.19
CA GLU A 100 -4.80 -11.53 -11.77
C GLU A 100 -4.20 -10.76 -12.95
N THR A 101 -3.93 -9.48 -12.74
CA THR A 101 -3.36 -8.60 -13.75
C THR A 101 -2.12 -7.94 -13.18
N GLU A 102 -1.01 -7.99 -13.93
CA GLU A 102 0.18 -7.25 -13.57
C GLU A 102 0.01 -5.79 -14.00
N LEU A 103 0.29 -4.86 -13.08
CA LEU A 103 0.22 -3.43 -13.34
C LEU A 103 1.63 -2.89 -13.57
N TYR A 104 1.74 -2.01 -14.56
CA TYR A 104 3.02 -1.40 -14.95
C TYR A 104 3.04 0.08 -14.58
N GLU A 105 4.12 0.76 -14.89
CA GLU A 105 4.30 2.17 -14.56
C GLU A 105 3.13 3.04 -15.02
N ASP A 106 2.61 2.78 -16.21
CA ASP A 106 1.51 3.55 -16.80
C ASP A 106 0.12 3.09 -16.36
N THR A 107 0.00 1.94 -15.71
CA THR A 107 -1.29 1.39 -15.28
C THR A 107 -1.46 1.29 -13.76
N ALA A 108 -0.39 1.49 -13.00
CA ALA A 108 -0.43 1.43 -11.54
C ALA A 108 -1.42 2.43 -10.91
N CYS A 109 -1.72 3.52 -11.61
CA CYS A 109 -2.66 4.54 -11.16
C CYS A 109 -4.07 4.00 -10.89
N VAL A 110 -4.42 2.84 -11.42
CA VAL A 110 -5.72 2.22 -11.19
C VAL A 110 -5.93 1.92 -9.69
N LEU A 111 -4.84 1.69 -8.95
CA LEU A 111 -4.91 1.42 -7.52
C LEU A 111 -5.32 2.64 -6.69
N ASP A 112 -5.17 3.84 -7.25
CA ASP A 112 -5.58 5.07 -6.54
C ASP A 112 -7.09 5.14 -6.37
N SER A 113 -7.86 4.46 -7.22
CA SER A 113 -9.31 4.42 -7.18
C SER A 113 -9.90 3.03 -6.90
N THR A 114 -9.06 2.04 -6.63
CA THR A 114 -9.52 0.67 -6.34
C THR A 114 -9.93 0.54 -4.88
N ASP A 115 -11.08 -0.09 -4.63
CA ASP A 115 -11.48 -0.46 -3.28
C ASP A 115 -10.78 -1.77 -2.94
N ILE A 116 -9.88 -1.71 -1.96
CA ILE A 116 -8.94 -2.80 -1.64
C ILE A 116 -9.46 -3.58 -0.43
N GLU A 117 -9.62 -4.89 -0.60
CA GLU A 117 -10.03 -5.79 0.48
C GLU A 117 -8.83 -6.30 1.27
N ASP A 118 -7.75 -6.66 0.58
CA ASP A 118 -6.56 -7.22 1.20
C ASP A 118 -5.33 -6.89 0.36
N ALA A 119 -4.18 -6.87 1.01
CA ALA A 119 -2.91 -6.64 0.31
C ALA A 119 -1.77 -7.34 1.03
N GLU A 120 -0.78 -7.76 0.25
CA GLU A 120 0.49 -8.28 0.76
C GLU A 120 1.61 -7.63 -0.02
N MET A 121 2.75 -7.40 0.62
CA MET A 121 3.87 -6.75 -0.04
C MET A 121 5.21 -7.17 0.53
N GLU A 122 6.24 -7.01 -0.29
CA GLU A 122 7.63 -7.03 0.14
C GLU A 122 8.19 -5.62 0.02
N ILE A 123 8.87 -5.16 1.05
CA ILE A 123 9.51 -3.85 1.09
C ILE A 123 11.02 -4.01 1.27
N ARG A 124 11.79 -3.10 0.67
CA ARG A 124 13.24 -3.03 0.87
C ARG A 124 13.61 -1.79 1.67
N PRO A 125 14.64 -1.87 2.50
CA PRO A 125 15.06 -0.72 3.29
C PRO A 125 15.91 0.25 2.47
N TYR A 126 15.70 1.54 2.73
CA TYR A 126 16.58 2.60 2.31
C TYR A 126 17.02 3.35 3.56
N ASN A 127 18.25 3.08 4.01
CA ASN A 127 18.83 3.73 5.18
C ASN A 127 19.44 5.06 4.75
N TRP A 128 18.98 6.14 5.36
CA TRP A 128 19.49 7.48 5.06
C TRP A 128 20.11 8.11 6.30
N ASN A 129 21.11 8.97 6.05
CA ASN A 129 21.79 9.71 7.09
C ASN A 129 22.12 11.10 6.54
N VAL A 130 21.48 12.13 7.10
CA VAL A 130 21.66 13.52 6.68
C VAL A 130 21.78 14.39 7.92
N ASP A 131 22.86 15.15 8.00
CA ASP A 131 23.12 16.11 9.08
C ASP A 131 22.99 15.50 10.49
N GLY A 132 23.53 14.29 10.67
CA GLY A 132 23.49 13.60 11.95
C GLY A 132 22.17 12.92 12.28
N LYS A 133 21.18 13.04 11.42
CA LYS A 133 19.90 12.32 11.55
C LYS A 133 19.90 11.11 10.65
N ALA A 134 19.41 9.99 11.16
CA ALA A 134 19.35 8.74 10.40
C ALA A 134 17.95 8.14 10.49
N GLY A 135 17.56 7.42 9.46
CA GLY A 135 16.29 6.72 9.42
C GLY A 135 16.26 5.66 8.32
N CYS A 136 15.19 4.89 8.29
CA CYS A 136 14.98 3.88 7.27
C CYS A 136 13.63 4.09 6.59
N LYS A 137 13.67 4.35 5.29
CA LYS A 137 12.50 4.48 4.44
C LYS A 137 12.21 3.14 3.77
N ALA A 138 10.92 2.83 3.58
CA ALA A 138 10.49 1.63 2.88
C ALA A 138 10.25 1.93 1.40
N TYR A 139 10.80 1.09 0.52
CA TYR A 139 10.49 1.09 -0.90
C TYR A 139 9.85 -0.23 -1.29
N LEU A 140 8.91 -0.16 -2.22
CA LEU A 140 8.17 -1.34 -2.67
C LEU A 140 9.03 -2.21 -3.57
N VAL A 141 9.06 -3.52 -3.29
CA VAL A 141 9.64 -4.55 -4.15
C VAL A 141 8.53 -5.26 -4.91
N GLU A 142 7.50 -5.71 -4.21
CA GLU A 142 6.38 -6.44 -4.78
C GLU A 142 5.12 -6.15 -3.98
N LEU A 143 4.00 -5.97 -4.67
CA LEU A 143 2.70 -5.74 -4.05
C LEU A 143 1.64 -6.54 -4.78
N THR A 144 0.84 -7.29 -4.05
CA THR A 144 -0.36 -7.93 -4.56
C THR A 144 -1.56 -7.39 -3.81
N VAL A 145 -2.49 -6.80 -4.56
CA VAL A 145 -3.71 -6.19 -4.03
C VAL A 145 -4.90 -7.02 -4.47
N THR A 146 -5.80 -7.34 -3.54
CA THR A 146 -7.07 -7.97 -3.85
C THR A 146 -8.16 -6.93 -3.78
N ALA A 147 -8.84 -6.72 -4.91
CA ALA A 147 -9.93 -5.77 -5.01
C ALA A 147 -11.18 -6.33 -4.36
N ARG A 148 -11.91 -5.46 -3.67
CA ARG A 148 -13.20 -5.81 -3.09
C ARG A 148 -14.25 -5.95 -4.19
N LYS A 149 -15.18 -6.89 -4.02
CA LYS A 149 -16.29 -7.07 -4.94
C LYS A 149 -17.14 -5.79 -5.00
N PRO A 150 -17.35 -5.20 -6.18
CA PRO A 150 -18.13 -3.96 -6.29
C PRO A 150 -19.58 -4.18 -5.87
N ARG A 151 -20.13 -3.23 -5.09
CA ARG A 151 -21.55 -3.27 -4.69
C ARG A 151 -22.50 -3.27 -5.88
N ARG A 152 -22.15 -2.54 -6.95
CA ARG A 152 -22.95 -2.48 -8.17
C ARG A 152 -23.09 -3.85 -8.83
N ALA A 153 -22.01 -4.62 -8.91
CA ALA A 153 -22.01 -5.96 -9.47
C ALA A 153 -22.90 -6.90 -8.64
N LEU A 154 -22.81 -6.80 -7.31
CA LEU A 154 -23.64 -7.57 -6.40
C LEU A 154 -25.12 -7.21 -6.55
N ASN A 155 -25.44 -5.93 -6.57
CA ASN A 155 -26.81 -5.45 -6.72
C ASN A 155 -27.41 -5.84 -8.08
N ALA A 156 -26.61 -5.79 -9.14
CA ALA A 156 -27.04 -6.21 -10.48
C ALA A 156 -27.35 -7.71 -10.52
N ARG A 157 -26.56 -8.55 -9.84
CA ARG A 157 -26.83 -9.99 -9.73
C ARG A 157 -28.10 -10.27 -8.96
N LEU A 158 -28.30 -9.60 -7.82
CA LEU A 158 -29.52 -9.74 -7.03
C LEU A 158 -30.76 -9.36 -7.81
N ARG A 159 -30.71 -8.30 -8.59
CA ARG A 159 -31.81 -7.88 -9.46
C ARG A 159 -32.11 -8.90 -10.55
N ARG A 160 -31.12 -9.51 -11.16
CA ARG A 160 -31.28 -10.55 -12.16
C ARG A 160 -31.95 -11.79 -11.57
N ASP A 161 -31.50 -12.19 -10.40
CA ASP A 161 -32.08 -13.36 -9.70
C ASP A 161 -33.55 -13.12 -9.34
N GLU A 162 -33.91 -11.91 -8.90
CA GLU A 162 -35.31 -11.53 -8.64
C GLU A 162 -36.15 -11.54 -9.92
N GLU A 163 -35.62 -11.03 -11.03
CA GLU A 163 -36.31 -11.04 -12.32
C GLU A 163 -36.51 -12.46 -12.84
N GLU A 164 -35.56 -13.35 -12.65
CA GLU A 164 -35.69 -14.77 -13.03
C GLU A 164 -36.68 -15.53 -12.16
N GLU A 165 -36.86 -15.15 -10.90
CA GLU A 165 -37.86 -15.75 -9.99
C GLU A 165 -39.28 -15.30 -10.27
N GLU A 166 -39.50 -14.14 -10.88
CA GLU A 166 -40.84 -13.61 -11.21
C GLU A 166 -41.46 -14.25 -12.46
N ASP A 167 -40.69 -14.98 -13.25
CA ASP A 167 -41.17 -15.73 -14.41
C ASP A 167 -41.62 -17.15 -13.98
#